data_fd4cd4bddd2af0ca2843a2d951f21940
#
_entry.id   fd4cd4bddd2af0ca2843a2d951f21940
#
_cell.length_a   1.000
_cell.length_b   1.000
_cell.length_c   1.000
_cell.angle_alpha   90.00
_cell.angle_beta   90.00
_cell.angle_gamma   90.00
#
_symmetry.space_group_name_H-M   'P 1'
#
loop_
_entity.id
_entity.type
_entity.pdbx_description
1 polymer ?
#
loop_
_entity_poly.entity_id
_entity_poly.type
_entity_poly.pdbx_seq_one_letter_code
_entity_poly.pdbx_strand_id
1 'polypeptide(L)'
;MEVVTNGSMHFDPQIHTLPFVRARSSFLLAVILASASAFTALGGTRQLHLSLRAHADRLEANVRNSHLKSIEIIQAFLCLATWAEVPTILCRDRTWSYVSHAISLAIELRLDQPLPHCIQSDPMYDQGYNELLIRNAHRTCLLLFIHDRVGIILTYVSG
;
A
#
# COMPACT_ATOMS: atom_id res chain seq x y z
N MET A 1 -13.95 -7.88 3.36
CA MET A 1 -12.52 -7.84 3.02
C MET A 1 -12.17 -8.67 1.79
N GLU A 2 -12.88 -9.75 1.50
CA GLU A 2 -12.70 -10.56 0.28
C GLU A 2 -12.83 -9.78 -1.03
N VAL A 3 -13.65 -8.73 -1.07
CA VAL A 3 -13.90 -7.96 -2.30
C VAL A 3 -12.67 -7.15 -2.75
N VAL A 4 -11.81 -6.72 -1.83
CA VAL A 4 -10.62 -5.90 -2.16
C VAL A 4 -9.41 -6.79 -2.47
N THR A 5 -9.36 -7.99 -1.91
CA THR A 5 -8.25 -8.93 -2.12
C THR A 5 -8.45 -9.83 -3.33
N ASN A 6 -9.70 -10.19 -3.67
CA ASN A 6 -10.03 -11.00 -4.84
C ASN A 6 -9.98 -10.14 -6.12
N GLY A 7 -8.83 -10.09 -6.74
CA GLY A 7 -8.59 -9.40 -8.00
C GLY A 7 -7.63 -8.22 -7.93
N SER A 8 -7.19 -7.83 -6.75
CA SER A 8 -6.15 -6.81 -6.62
C SER A 8 -4.77 -7.45 -6.76
N MET A 9 -3.98 -6.99 -7.72
CA MET A 9 -2.56 -7.39 -7.85
C MET A 9 -1.72 -7.01 -6.62
N HIS A 10 -2.21 -6.10 -5.77
CA HIS A 10 -1.49 -5.56 -4.61
C HIS A 10 -1.40 -6.55 -3.43
N PHE A 11 -2.37 -7.47 -3.31
CA PHE A 11 -2.49 -8.34 -2.14
C PHE A 11 -2.41 -9.82 -2.50
N ASP A 12 -1.75 -10.59 -1.64
CA ASP A 12 -1.76 -12.04 -1.68
C ASP A 12 -2.81 -12.56 -0.69
N PRO A 13 -3.87 -13.26 -1.14
CA PRO A 13 -4.90 -13.78 -0.24
C PRO A 13 -4.37 -14.74 0.82
N GLN A 14 -3.24 -15.41 0.57
CA GLN A 14 -2.61 -16.32 1.52
C GLN A 14 -1.97 -15.59 2.70
N ILE A 15 -1.55 -14.34 2.49
CA ILE A 15 -0.88 -13.54 3.52
C ILE A 15 -1.82 -12.48 4.08
N HIS A 16 -2.48 -11.71 3.19
CA HIS A 16 -3.24 -10.52 3.56
C HIS A 16 -4.62 -10.85 4.14
N THR A 17 -4.66 -11.74 5.11
CA THR A 17 -5.85 -11.98 5.91
C THR A 17 -6.11 -10.80 6.84
N LEU A 18 -7.37 -10.60 7.27
CA LEU A 18 -7.71 -9.51 8.20
C LEU A 18 -6.89 -9.56 9.51
N PRO A 19 -6.71 -10.70 10.16
CA PRO A 19 -5.85 -10.80 11.34
C PRO A 19 -4.42 -10.40 11.07
N PHE A 20 -3.83 -10.82 9.94
CA PHE A 20 -2.47 -10.46 9.55
C PHE A 20 -2.31 -8.96 9.38
N VAL A 21 -3.15 -8.34 8.53
CA VAL A 21 -3.06 -6.89 8.25
C VAL A 21 -3.26 -6.08 9.52
N ARG A 22 -4.23 -6.45 10.36
CA ARG A 22 -4.51 -5.78 11.63
C ARG A 22 -3.34 -5.86 12.61
N ALA A 23 -2.64 -6.99 12.65
CA ALA A 23 -1.48 -7.17 13.55
C ALA A 23 -0.23 -6.42 13.06
N ARG A 24 -0.07 -6.26 11.73
CA ARG A 24 1.14 -5.72 11.11
C ARG A 24 1.09 -4.22 10.88
N SER A 25 -0.03 -3.66 10.42
CA SER A 25 -0.10 -2.25 10.05
C SER A 25 -1.52 -1.69 10.15
N SER A 26 -1.73 -0.84 11.15
CA SER A 26 -2.97 -0.05 11.26
C SER A 26 -3.14 0.90 10.08
N PHE A 27 -2.05 1.40 9.52
CA PHE A 27 -2.08 2.28 8.35
C PHE A 27 -2.59 1.54 7.11
N LEU A 28 -2.02 0.36 6.80
CA LEU A 28 -2.50 -0.46 5.68
C LEU A 28 -3.98 -0.82 5.85
N LEU A 29 -4.38 -1.23 7.06
CA LEU A 29 -5.78 -1.56 7.34
C LEU A 29 -6.71 -0.36 7.10
N ALA A 30 -6.35 0.82 7.59
CA ALA A 30 -7.14 2.03 7.41
C ALA A 30 -7.28 2.41 5.93
N VAL A 31 -6.19 2.30 5.15
CA VAL A 31 -6.20 2.58 3.72
C VAL A 31 -7.09 1.59 2.97
N ILE A 32 -7.00 0.29 3.26
CA ILE A 32 -7.88 -0.74 2.65
C ILE A 32 -9.35 -0.43 2.95
N LEU A 33 -9.69 -0.12 4.20
CA LEU A 33 -11.06 0.18 4.59
C LEU A 33 -11.58 1.48 3.94
N ALA A 34 -10.76 2.52 3.86
CA ALA A 34 -11.10 3.77 3.19
C ALA A 34 -11.35 3.54 1.69
N SER A 35 -10.46 2.78 1.01
CA SER A 35 -10.62 2.45 -0.40
C SER A 35 -11.86 1.59 -0.65
N ALA A 36 -12.08 0.55 0.15
CA ALA A 36 -13.27 -0.31 0.04
C ALA A 36 -14.58 0.48 0.26
N SER A 37 -14.59 1.43 1.19
CA SER A 37 -15.76 2.25 1.48
C SER A 37 -16.13 3.21 0.33
N ALA A 38 -15.17 3.61 -0.51
CA ALA A 38 -15.43 4.42 -1.69
C ALA A 38 -16.35 3.69 -2.70
N PHE A 39 -16.18 2.38 -2.87
CA PHE A 39 -17.01 1.56 -3.75
C PHE A 39 -18.42 1.31 -3.21
N THR A 40 -18.60 1.40 -1.89
CA THR A 40 -19.90 1.17 -1.24
C THR A 40 -20.67 2.48 -0.94
N ALA A 41 -20.04 3.64 -1.14
CA ALA A 41 -20.57 4.96 -0.78
C ALA A 41 -21.84 5.39 -1.54
N LEU A 42 -22.27 4.64 -2.56
CA LEU A 42 -23.50 4.89 -3.34
C LEU A 42 -24.79 4.69 -2.52
N GLY A 43 -24.72 4.13 -1.30
CA GLY A 43 -25.88 3.75 -0.48
C GLY A 43 -25.97 4.39 0.91
N GLY A 44 -25.51 5.64 1.12
CA GLY A 44 -25.68 6.32 2.44
C GLY A 44 -24.47 6.22 3.38
N THR A 45 -23.40 5.59 2.99
CA THR A 45 -22.17 5.43 3.80
C THR A 45 -21.09 6.51 3.55
N ARG A 46 -21.48 7.63 2.91
CA ARG A 46 -20.54 8.73 2.60
C ARG A 46 -19.83 9.28 3.84
N GLN A 47 -20.56 9.42 4.96
CA GLN A 47 -19.96 9.90 6.20
C GLN A 47 -18.92 8.93 6.76
N LEU A 48 -19.16 7.64 6.67
CA LEU A 48 -18.21 6.60 7.05
C LEU A 48 -16.96 6.67 6.18
N HIS A 49 -17.12 6.77 4.85
CA HIS A 49 -16.00 6.92 3.91
C HIS A 49 -15.13 8.14 4.27
N LEU A 50 -15.73 9.31 4.48
CA LEU A 50 -15.00 10.53 4.86
C LEU A 50 -14.24 10.36 6.18
N SER A 51 -14.83 9.69 7.16
CA SER A 51 -14.19 9.43 8.45
C SER A 51 -13.01 8.47 8.32
N LEU A 52 -13.17 7.40 7.53
CA LEU A 52 -12.09 6.43 7.27
C LEU A 52 -10.95 7.09 6.48
N ARG A 53 -11.28 7.92 5.50
CA ARG A 53 -10.29 8.67 4.72
C ARG A 53 -9.49 9.62 5.62
N ALA A 54 -10.16 10.42 6.43
CA ALA A 54 -9.51 11.33 7.38
C ALA A 54 -8.64 10.57 8.40
N HIS A 55 -9.04 9.35 8.80
CA HIS A 55 -8.22 8.50 9.65
C HIS A 55 -6.97 7.98 8.93
N ALA A 56 -7.10 7.52 7.69
CA ALA A 56 -5.97 7.10 6.87
C ALA A 56 -4.97 8.25 6.64
N ASP A 57 -5.45 9.47 6.36
CA ASP A 57 -4.59 10.65 6.18
C ASP A 57 -3.81 11.01 7.46
N ARG A 58 -4.41 10.87 8.64
CA ARG A 58 -3.71 11.07 9.93
C ARG A 58 -2.62 10.01 10.13
N LEU A 59 -2.90 8.75 9.82
CA LEU A 59 -1.91 7.67 9.94
C LEU A 59 -0.78 7.83 8.92
N GLU A 60 -1.07 8.30 7.70
CA GLU A 60 -0.07 8.63 6.70
C GLU A 60 0.91 9.68 7.23
N ALA A 61 0.39 10.79 7.79
CA ALA A 61 1.23 11.84 8.36
C ALA A 61 2.09 11.31 9.52
N ASN A 62 1.54 10.47 10.38
CA ASN A 62 2.28 9.85 11.48
C ASN A 62 3.40 8.94 10.98
N VAL A 63 3.13 8.10 9.97
CA VAL A 63 4.12 7.20 9.37
C VAL A 63 5.29 7.98 8.77
N ARG A 64 5.01 9.06 8.02
CA ARG A 64 6.06 9.94 7.47
C ARG A 64 6.93 10.57 8.55
N ASN A 65 6.34 10.96 9.66
CA ASN A 65 7.05 11.62 10.77
C ASN A 65 7.80 10.65 11.69
N SER A 66 7.35 9.39 11.78
CA SER A 66 7.91 8.40 12.71
C SER A 66 9.06 7.57 12.15
N HIS A 67 9.40 7.75 10.86
CA HIS A 67 10.42 6.96 10.17
C HIS A 67 10.19 5.45 10.20
N LEU A 68 8.96 5.01 10.45
CA LEU A 68 8.58 3.60 10.40
C LEU A 68 8.66 3.05 8.98
N LYS A 69 9.23 1.85 8.85
CA LYS A 69 9.45 1.20 7.56
C LYS A 69 8.99 -0.25 7.62
N SER A 70 8.11 -0.63 6.72
CA SER A 70 7.71 -2.02 6.52
C SER A 70 7.13 -2.21 5.11
N ILE A 71 7.02 -3.46 4.68
CA ILE A 71 6.39 -3.80 3.39
C ILE A 71 4.93 -3.34 3.38
N GLU A 72 4.22 -3.49 4.48
CA GLU A 72 2.82 -3.10 4.63
C GLU A 72 2.63 -1.58 4.49
N ILE A 73 3.60 -0.77 4.95
CA ILE A 73 3.59 0.68 4.76
C ILE A 73 3.75 1.02 3.28
N ILE A 74 4.65 0.36 2.57
CA ILE A 74 4.84 0.53 1.13
C ILE A 74 3.55 0.16 0.39
N GLN A 75 2.94 -0.95 0.73
CA GLN A 75 1.66 -1.40 0.17
C GLN A 75 0.52 -0.40 0.43
N ALA A 76 0.49 0.22 1.61
CA ALA A 76 -0.49 1.27 1.90
C ALA A 76 -0.32 2.49 0.98
N PHE A 77 0.91 2.93 0.74
CA PHE A 77 1.18 4.03 -0.21
C PHE A 77 0.83 3.66 -1.65
N LEU A 78 1.10 2.42 -2.09
CA LEU A 78 0.67 1.93 -3.40
C LEU A 78 -0.86 1.92 -3.53
N CYS A 79 -1.57 1.50 -2.48
CA CYS A 79 -3.04 1.55 -2.46
C CYS A 79 -3.55 2.99 -2.55
N LEU A 80 -2.94 3.93 -1.83
CA LEU A 80 -3.29 5.34 -1.92
C LEU A 80 -3.03 5.90 -3.32
N ALA A 81 -1.94 5.51 -3.98
CA ALA A 81 -1.63 5.93 -5.33
C ALA A 81 -2.62 5.36 -6.36
N THR A 82 -3.07 4.10 -6.17
CA THR A 82 -3.96 3.41 -7.12
C THR A 82 -5.41 3.88 -7.00
N TRP A 83 -5.90 4.10 -5.78
CA TRP A 83 -7.31 4.38 -5.50
C TRP A 83 -7.54 5.77 -4.94
N ALA A 84 -6.56 6.69 -5.08
CA ALA A 84 -6.77 8.08 -4.74
C ALA A 84 -7.84 8.69 -5.67
N GLU A 85 -8.72 9.48 -5.09
CA GLU A 85 -9.61 10.33 -5.89
C GLU A 85 -8.76 11.29 -6.72
N VAL A 86 -8.99 11.31 -8.04
CA VAL A 86 -8.31 12.25 -8.92
C VAL A 86 -8.76 13.67 -8.57
N PRO A 87 -7.89 14.54 -8.10
CA PRO A 87 -8.28 15.88 -7.72
C PRO A 87 -8.59 16.71 -8.98
N THR A 88 -9.59 17.58 -8.89
CA THR A 88 -9.93 18.52 -9.96
C THR A 88 -8.83 19.55 -10.27
N ILE A 89 -7.86 19.70 -9.36
CA ILE A 89 -6.72 20.60 -9.48
C ILE A 89 -5.44 19.79 -9.40
N LEU A 90 -4.67 19.75 -10.49
CA LEU A 90 -3.44 18.96 -10.61
C LEU A 90 -2.40 19.21 -9.50
N CYS A 91 -2.27 20.45 -9.02
CA CYS A 91 -1.32 20.73 -7.93
C CYS A 91 -1.72 20.10 -6.58
N ARG A 92 -2.89 19.51 -6.47
CA ARG A 92 -3.34 18.73 -5.30
C ARG A 92 -3.18 17.23 -5.48
N ASP A 93 -2.71 16.79 -6.63
CA ASP A 93 -2.43 15.37 -6.86
C ASP A 93 -1.25 14.92 -5.98
N ARG A 94 -1.52 13.96 -5.12
CA ARG A 94 -0.55 13.38 -4.19
C ARG A 94 0.00 12.04 -4.68
N THR A 95 -0.48 11.55 -5.81
CA THR A 95 -0.14 10.22 -6.35
C THR A 95 1.37 10.07 -6.49
N TRP A 96 2.03 11.05 -7.11
CA TRP A 96 3.47 11.03 -7.26
C TRP A 96 4.22 11.07 -5.92
N SER A 97 3.73 11.82 -4.95
CA SER A 97 4.31 11.86 -3.59
C SER A 97 4.19 10.51 -2.88
N TYR A 98 3.10 9.77 -3.09
CA TYR A 98 2.93 8.43 -2.53
C TYR A 98 3.91 7.44 -3.15
N VAL A 99 3.98 7.41 -4.49
CA VAL A 99 4.89 6.51 -5.22
C VAL A 99 6.35 6.80 -4.87
N SER A 100 6.77 8.06 -4.90
CA SER A 100 8.16 8.44 -4.57
C SER A 100 8.55 8.05 -3.15
N HIS A 101 7.66 8.24 -2.18
CA HIS A 101 7.92 7.84 -0.80
C HIS A 101 8.00 6.32 -0.66
N ALA A 102 7.10 5.59 -1.32
CA ALA A 102 7.12 4.14 -1.34
C ALA A 102 8.40 3.57 -1.97
N ILE A 103 8.90 4.19 -3.06
CA ILE A 103 10.18 3.83 -3.70
C ILE A 103 11.35 4.06 -2.71
N SER A 104 11.39 5.21 -2.02
CA SER A 104 12.43 5.48 -1.03
C SER A 104 12.47 4.41 0.06
N LEU A 105 11.31 4.03 0.59
CA LEU A 105 11.20 2.98 1.60
C LEU A 105 11.64 1.60 1.04
N ALA A 106 11.29 1.27 -0.21
CA ALA A 106 11.67 0.01 -0.83
C ALA A 106 13.19 -0.11 -1.02
N ILE A 107 13.85 0.98 -1.41
CA ILE A 107 15.31 1.05 -1.53
C ILE A 107 15.96 0.85 -0.14
N GLU A 108 15.47 1.52 0.89
CA GLU A 108 16.00 1.41 2.25
C GLU A 108 15.80 0.00 2.84
N LEU A 109 14.69 -0.66 2.53
CA LEU A 109 14.40 -2.04 2.94
C LEU A 109 15.07 -3.09 2.03
N ARG A 110 15.71 -2.66 0.94
CA ARG A 110 16.36 -3.51 -0.06
C ARG A 110 15.43 -4.60 -0.59
N LEU A 111 14.23 -4.21 -1.02
CA LEU A 111 13.23 -5.17 -1.53
C LEU A 111 13.64 -5.82 -2.86
N ASP A 112 14.65 -5.29 -3.53
CA ASP A 112 15.27 -5.82 -4.75
C ASP A 112 16.20 -7.03 -4.49
N GLN A 113 16.58 -7.26 -3.23
CA GLN A 113 17.49 -8.36 -2.88
C GLN A 113 16.77 -9.70 -2.74
N PRO A 114 17.46 -10.83 -2.99
CA PRO A 114 16.88 -12.17 -2.82
C PRO A 114 16.34 -12.43 -1.40
N LEU A 115 16.96 -11.84 -0.40
CA LEU A 115 16.49 -11.83 0.99
C LEU A 115 16.40 -10.38 1.48
N PRO A 116 15.24 -9.74 1.43
CA PRO A 116 15.06 -8.38 1.93
C PRO A 116 15.38 -8.28 3.42
N HIS A 117 15.99 -7.16 3.82
CA HIS A 117 16.40 -6.94 5.22
C HIS A 117 15.25 -6.95 6.23
N CYS A 118 14.04 -6.65 5.79
CA CYS A 118 12.84 -6.67 6.62
C CYS A 118 12.29 -8.08 6.90
N ILE A 119 12.80 -9.08 6.17
CA ILE A 119 12.44 -10.49 6.38
C ILE A 119 13.68 -11.15 6.98
N GLN A 120 13.99 -10.83 8.21
CA GLN A 120 14.93 -11.61 8.99
C GLN A 120 14.24 -12.94 9.30
N SER A 121 14.90 -14.04 8.99
CA SER A 121 14.45 -15.37 9.34
C SER A 121 14.33 -15.47 10.85
N ASP A 122 13.15 -15.22 11.37
CA ASP A 122 12.81 -15.57 12.74
C ASP A 122 12.74 -17.10 12.75
N PRO A 123 13.63 -17.78 13.51
CA PRO A 123 13.67 -19.25 13.54
C PRO A 123 12.36 -19.88 14.04
N MET A 124 11.42 -19.05 14.50
CA MET A 124 10.12 -19.47 14.98
C MET A 124 9.07 -19.60 13.85
N TYR A 125 9.37 -19.10 12.64
CA TYR A 125 8.48 -19.24 11.49
C TYR A 125 8.89 -20.41 10.60
N ASP A 126 7.89 -21.20 10.19
CA ASP A 126 8.06 -22.26 9.19
C ASP A 126 8.68 -21.74 7.90
N GLN A 127 9.53 -22.53 7.27
CA GLN A 127 10.23 -22.19 6.02
C GLN A 127 9.24 -21.74 4.92
N GLY A 128 8.09 -22.39 4.81
CA GLY A 128 7.03 -22.05 3.86
C GLY A 128 6.45 -20.64 4.07
N TYR A 129 6.34 -20.20 5.32
CA TYR A 129 5.86 -18.85 5.63
C TYR A 129 6.87 -17.77 5.25
N ASN A 130 8.16 -18.01 5.45
CA ASN A 130 9.23 -17.10 5.03
C ASN A 130 9.26 -16.94 3.51
N GLU A 131 9.06 -18.01 2.74
CA GLU A 131 8.97 -17.96 1.28
C GLU A 131 7.78 -17.09 0.80
N LEU A 132 6.63 -17.18 1.49
CA LEU A 132 5.48 -16.33 1.21
C LEU A 132 5.80 -14.84 1.46
N LEU A 133 6.49 -14.51 2.54
CA LEU A 133 6.89 -13.13 2.84
C LEU A 133 7.89 -12.59 1.83
N ILE A 134 8.88 -13.38 1.40
CA ILE A 134 9.84 -13.02 0.36
C ILE A 134 9.10 -12.76 -0.96
N ARG A 135 8.19 -13.64 -1.35
CA ARG A 135 7.37 -13.48 -2.55
C ARG A 135 6.53 -12.19 -2.49
N ASN A 136 5.99 -11.88 -1.31
CA ASN A 136 5.23 -10.63 -1.09
C ASN A 136 6.11 -9.39 -1.24
N ALA A 137 7.34 -9.42 -0.72
CA ALA A 137 8.31 -8.33 -0.87
C ALA A 137 8.66 -8.08 -2.34
N HIS A 138 9.01 -9.14 -3.08
CA HIS A 138 9.33 -9.04 -4.51
C HIS A 138 8.15 -8.57 -5.35
N ARG A 139 6.92 -9.05 -5.05
CA ARG A 139 5.70 -8.55 -5.69
C ARG A 139 5.53 -7.06 -5.45
N THR A 140 5.71 -6.60 -4.21
CA THR A 140 5.60 -5.18 -3.85
C THR A 140 6.62 -4.33 -4.61
N CYS A 141 7.87 -4.81 -4.73
CA CYS A 141 8.91 -4.16 -5.52
C CYS A 141 8.53 -4.06 -7.01
N LEU A 142 8.00 -5.14 -7.59
CA LEU A 142 7.56 -5.15 -8.99
C LEU A 142 6.40 -4.19 -9.23
N LEU A 143 5.43 -4.13 -8.32
CA LEU A 143 4.30 -3.19 -8.41
C LEU A 143 4.78 -1.73 -8.34
N LEU A 144 5.74 -1.42 -7.47
CA LEU A 144 6.35 -0.09 -7.44
C LEU A 144 6.98 0.28 -8.78
N PHE A 145 7.72 -0.64 -9.38
CA PHE A 145 8.31 -0.42 -10.69
C PHE A 145 7.25 -0.12 -11.76
N ILE A 146 6.14 -0.87 -11.75
CA ILE A 146 5.03 -0.64 -12.68
C ILE A 146 4.42 0.74 -12.46
N HIS A 147 4.14 1.14 -11.21
CA HIS A 147 3.57 2.44 -10.89
C HIS A 147 4.48 3.60 -11.28
N ASP A 148 5.78 3.47 -11.05
CA ASP A 148 6.79 4.45 -11.48
C ASP A 148 6.76 4.65 -13.00
N ARG A 149 6.75 3.57 -13.79
CA ARG A 149 6.76 3.64 -15.25
C ARG A 149 5.45 4.14 -15.84
N VAL A 150 4.31 3.72 -15.30
CA VAL A 150 2.99 4.20 -15.74
C VAL A 150 2.83 5.68 -15.42
N GLY A 151 3.26 6.14 -14.24
CA GLY A 151 3.23 7.55 -13.86
C GLY A 151 4.04 8.42 -14.84
N ILE A 152 5.23 7.98 -15.22
CA ILE A 152 6.07 8.68 -16.22
C ILE A 152 5.35 8.77 -17.56
N ILE A 153 4.79 7.67 -18.07
CA ILE A 153 4.10 7.64 -19.37
C ILE A 153 2.90 8.61 -19.37
N LEU A 154 2.10 8.61 -18.31
CA LEU A 154 0.92 9.49 -18.22
C LEU A 154 1.31 10.97 -18.20
N THR A 155 2.41 11.34 -17.56
CA THR A 155 2.90 12.74 -17.57
C THR A 155 3.39 13.18 -18.95
N TYR A 156 3.96 12.28 -19.76
CA TYR A 156 4.40 12.60 -21.12
C TYR A 156 3.26 12.67 -22.15
N VAL A 157 2.15 11.95 -21.91
CA VAL A 157 1.01 11.90 -22.86
C VAL A 157 0.02 13.04 -22.62
N SER A 158 -0.01 13.61 -21.41
CA SER A 158 -0.92 14.70 -21.03
C SER A 158 -0.32 16.12 -21.15
N GLY A 159 0.94 16.27 -21.57
CA GLY A 159 1.62 17.54 -21.86
C GLY A 159 1.74 17.77 -23.36
#